data_367feef40b3b4379abf91b75c02c5b00
#
_entry.id   367feef40b3b4379abf91b75c02c5b00
#
_cell.length_a   1.000
_cell.length_b   1.000
_cell.length_c   1.000
_cell.angle_alpha   90.00
_cell.angle_beta   90.00
_cell.angle_gamma   90.00
#
_symmetry.space_group_name_H-M   'P 1'
#
loop_
_entity.id
_entity.type
_entity.pdbx_description
1 polymer ?
#
loop_
_entity_poly.entity_id
_entity_poly.type
_entity_poly.pdbx_seq_one_letter_code
_entity_poly.pdbx_strand_id
1 'polypeptide(L)'
;MIVKFINRSDFFCATKSNLAVRWKRLCAFGPLAIATSAMPPSERANLNCVKTIGRFAPSPTSDLHIGNLRTAVLAWLFANAEGGEMLLRVEDLDQQRVAAAPGVARRQIEDLRSLGLSWPEPVWRQSERIEVYREAASKLETYECFCTRREIAAASQAPHGDYRPYPGTCAILTQAQRDEKRQNRKPAIRVRAEQATFTVHDIHAGDVTGVVDDFVLFRADGTPAYNLAAVVDDGLGGVNQVVRGRDLLDSSPRQAWLASKLGFVVPTYVHVGLAVNENGDRLAKRDGGYTLRDLKAGPREFFAKLCESAGLPPANTPKELKDRLAGTDWRQSEAIWNDWVISGSLF
;
A
#
# COMPACT_ATOMS: atom_id res chain seq x y z
N MET A 1 -31.85 -37.41 19.03
CA MET A 1 -31.35 -36.23 18.27
C MET A 1 -31.99 -34.98 18.91
N ILE A 2 -31.32 -34.40 19.90
CA ILE A 2 -31.84 -33.31 20.73
C ILE A 2 -30.99 -32.09 20.46
N VAL A 3 -31.57 -31.09 19.79
CA VAL A 3 -30.98 -29.78 19.61
C VAL A 3 -31.34 -28.95 20.83
N LYS A 4 -30.34 -28.62 21.67
CA LYS A 4 -30.54 -27.69 22.81
C LYS A 4 -30.37 -26.26 22.30
N PHE A 5 -31.42 -25.45 22.44
CA PHE A 5 -31.38 -24.00 22.28
C PHE A 5 -30.54 -23.39 23.40
N ILE A 6 -29.57 -22.54 23.01
CA ILE A 6 -28.77 -21.73 23.92
C ILE A 6 -29.53 -20.41 24.18
N ASN A 7 -29.79 -20.11 25.43
CA ASN A 7 -30.58 -18.99 25.89
C ASN A 7 -29.76 -17.69 25.87
N ARG A 8 -30.41 -16.55 25.60
CA ARG A 8 -29.86 -15.21 25.34
C ARG A 8 -29.17 -14.49 26.53
N SER A 9 -29.06 -15.13 27.68
CA SER A 9 -28.60 -14.49 28.93
C SER A 9 -27.12 -14.63 29.29
N ASP A 10 -26.29 -15.34 28.47
CA ASP A 10 -24.90 -15.65 28.85
C ASP A 10 -23.82 -14.78 28.19
N PHE A 11 -24.16 -13.58 27.73
CA PHE A 11 -23.24 -12.65 27.08
C PHE A 11 -22.88 -11.46 27.98
N PHE A 12 -22.48 -11.69 29.22
CA PHE A 12 -21.77 -10.64 29.97
C PHE A 12 -20.68 -11.27 30.84
N CYS A 13 -19.44 -10.72 30.66
CA CYS A 13 -18.25 -10.95 31.46
C CYS A 13 -17.36 -12.14 31.07
N ALA A 14 -16.46 -11.93 30.10
CA ALA A 14 -15.23 -12.70 30.00
C ALA A 14 -14.07 -11.76 29.68
N THR A 15 -13.09 -11.75 30.56
CA THR A 15 -11.88 -10.94 30.53
C THR A 15 -10.97 -11.30 29.35
N LYS A 16 -10.18 -10.31 28.89
CA LYS A 16 -9.34 -10.26 27.67
C LYS A 16 -8.30 -11.39 27.44
N SER A 17 -8.21 -12.39 28.29
CA SER A 17 -7.13 -13.41 28.23
C SER A 17 -7.48 -14.72 27.51
N ASN A 18 -8.70 -14.96 27.08
CA ASN A 18 -9.10 -16.27 26.52
C ASN A 18 -9.57 -16.25 25.05
N LEU A 19 -9.46 -15.14 24.33
CA LEU A 19 -9.86 -15.08 22.90
C LEU A 19 -8.82 -15.70 21.94
N ALA A 20 -7.54 -15.67 22.28
CA ALA A 20 -6.49 -16.12 21.37
C ALA A 20 -6.45 -17.64 21.11
N VAL A 21 -7.00 -18.45 22.00
CA VAL A 21 -6.93 -19.93 21.91
C VAL A 21 -8.11 -20.52 21.12
N ARG A 22 -9.22 -19.81 21.01
CA ARG A 22 -10.44 -20.33 20.36
C ARG A 22 -10.43 -20.15 18.83
N TRP A 23 -9.64 -19.22 18.30
CA TRP A 23 -9.54 -18.98 16.85
C TRP A 23 -8.71 -20.01 16.09
N LYS A 24 -7.77 -20.71 16.75
CA LYS A 24 -6.92 -21.72 16.10
C LYS A 24 -7.65 -23.01 15.66
N ARG A 25 -8.88 -23.24 16.08
CA ARG A 25 -9.65 -24.45 15.73
C ARG A 25 -10.69 -24.27 14.61
N LEU A 26 -10.97 -23.06 14.17
CA LEU A 26 -11.97 -22.78 13.12
C LEU A 26 -11.40 -22.56 11.73
N CYS A 27 -10.08 -22.43 11.59
CA CYS A 27 -9.44 -22.23 10.27
C CYS A 27 -9.04 -23.53 9.55
N ALA A 28 -9.53 -24.69 9.97
CA ALA A 28 -9.18 -26.00 9.37
C ALA A 28 -10.17 -26.46 8.28
N PHE A 29 -11.18 -25.65 7.90
CA PHE A 29 -12.11 -26.00 6.83
C PHE A 29 -12.10 -24.89 5.76
N GLY A 30 -11.85 -25.34 4.51
CA GLY A 30 -11.74 -24.48 3.33
C GLY A 30 -12.96 -23.59 3.02
N PRO A 31 -12.98 -22.88 1.89
CA PRO A 31 -13.69 -21.61 1.72
C PRO A 31 -15.20 -21.70 1.99
N LEU A 32 -15.70 -20.75 2.77
CA LEU A 32 -17.08 -20.55 3.24
C LEU A 32 -18.09 -20.21 2.11
N ALA A 33 -17.84 -20.63 0.90
CA ALA A 33 -18.64 -20.24 -0.28
C ALA A 33 -20.00 -20.98 -0.40
N ILE A 34 -20.27 -22.01 0.40
CA ILE A 34 -21.46 -22.86 0.20
C ILE A 34 -22.59 -22.60 1.24
N ALA A 35 -22.33 -21.86 2.32
CA ALA A 35 -23.33 -21.68 3.39
C ALA A 35 -24.25 -20.47 3.25
N THR A 36 -24.01 -19.57 2.27
CA THR A 36 -24.76 -18.30 2.16
C THR A 36 -26.07 -18.39 1.38
N SER A 37 -26.32 -19.48 0.64
CA SER A 37 -27.54 -19.61 -0.18
C SER A 37 -28.82 -19.94 0.61
N ALA A 38 -28.69 -20.35 1.87
CA ALA A 38 -29.81 -20.80 2.71
C ALA A 38 -30.27 -19.76 3.78
N MET A 39 -29.64 -18.57 3.82
CA MET A 39 -29.99 -17.55 4.83
C MET A 39 -31.01 -16.54 4.27
N PRO A 40 -31.99 -16.10 5.10
CA PRO A 40 -32.96 -15.08 4.70
C PRO A 40 -32.28 -13.73 4.41
N PRO A 41 -32.85 -12.91 3.49
CA PRO A 41 -32.23 -11.63 3.07
C PRO A 41 -31.91 -10.66 4.20
N SER A 42 -32.69 -10.68 5.30
CA SER A 42 -32.46 -9.84 6.50
C SER A 42 -31.26 -10.28 7.33
N GLU A 43 -30.85 -11.53 7.27
CA GLU A 43 -29.66 -12.03 7.98
C GLU A 43 -28.39 -11.91 7.11
N ARG A 44 -28.52 -11.88 5.78
CA ARG A 44 -27.39 -11.61 4.86
C ARG A 44 -26.86 -10.18 5.01
N ALA A 45 -27.72 -9.22 5.35
CA ALA A 45 -27.33 -7.82 5.58
C ALA A 45 -26.49 -7.62 6.86
N ASN A 46 -26.46 -8.59 7.76
CA ASN A 46 -25.69 -8.54 9.03
C ASN A 46 -24.42 -9.39 9.04
N LEU A 47 -24.07 -10.03 7.92
CA LEU A 47 -22.75 -10.66 7.77
C LEU A 47 -21.70 -9.55 7.61
N ASN A 48 -21.14 -9.13 8.73
CA ASN A 48 -19.96 -8.27 8.91
C ASN A 48 -19.47 -7.62 7.63
N CYS A 49 -19.96 -6.44 7.29
CA CYS A 49 -19.28 -5.57 6.36
C CYS A 49 -17.93 -5.20 7.01
N VAL A 50 -16.85 -5.90 6.62
CA VAL A 50 -15.52 -5.57 7.10
C VAL A 50 -15.25 -4.14 6.65
N LYS A 51 -15.09 -3.23 7.63
CA LYS A 51 -14.81 -1.83 7.36
C LYS A 51 -13.57 -1.73 6.45
N THR A 52 -13.68 -1.00 5.36
CA THR A 52 -12.53 -0.73 4.49
C THR A 52 -11.53 0.17 5.20
N ILE A 53 -10.31 -0.27 5.34
CA ILE A 53 -9.18 0.52 5.84
C ILE A 53 -8.20 0.66 4.69
N GLY A 54 -8.17 1.87 4.12
CA GLY A 54 -7.20 2.25 3.11
C GLY A 54 -6.03 3.03 3.72
N ARG A 55 -5.09 3.47 2.87
CA ARG A 55 -4.04 4.39 3.31
C ARG A 55 -3.54 5.26 2.15
N PHE A 56 -3.08 6.47 2.50
CA PHE A 56 -2.20 7.27 1.66
C PHE A 56 -0.87 7.47 2.38
N ALA A 57 0.25 7.21 1.67
CA ALA A 57 1.56 7.08 2.31
C ALA A 57 2.65 7.83 1.51
N PRO A 58 2.68 9.18 1.55
CA PRO A 58 3.64 9.96 0.80
C PRO A 58 5.03 9.98 1.44
N SER A 59 6.08 9.97 0.61
CA SER A 59 7.45 10.30 1.04
C SER A 59 7.65 11.81 1.05
N PRO A 60 8.13 12.42 2.14
CA PRO A 60 8.26 13.88 2.29
C PRO A 60 9.54 14.42 1.65
N THR A 61 9.85 14.02 0.44
CA THR A 61 11.05 14.45 -0.32
C THR A 61 10.78 15.61 -1.28
N SER A 62 9.51 15.96 -1.50
CA SER A 62 9.03 17.10 -2.28
C SER A 62 7.57 17.37 -1.96
N ASP A 63 7.08 18.56 -2.28
CA ASP A 63 5.66 18.85 -2.24
C ASP A 63 4.89 17.88 -3.15
N LEU A 64 3.60 17.63 -2.84
CA LEU A 64 2.76 16.73 -3.62
C LEU A 64 2.44 17.36 -4.98
N HIS A 65 2.82 16.67 -6.05
CA HIS A 65 2.36 17.06 -7.37
C HIS A 65 0.91 16.60 -7.61
N ILE A 66 0.26 17.18 -8.61
CA ILE A 66 -1.17 16.94 -8.90
C ILE A 66 -1.52 15.46 -9.05
N GLY A 67 -0.62 14.63 -9.59
CA GLY A 67 -0.82 13.17 -9.68
C GLY A 67 -0.84 12.49 -8.31
N ASN A 68 -0.01 12.95 -7.34
CA ASN A 68 -0.09 12.45 -5.96
C ASN A 68 -1.41 12.86 -5.31
N LEU A 69 -1.88 14.09 -5.56
CA LEU A 69 -3.14 14.59 -5.01
C LEU A 69 -4.34 13.84 -5.61
N ARG A 70 -4.30 13.52 -6.93
CA ARG A 70 -5.30 12.64 -7.56
C ARG A 70 -5.34 11.28 -6.88
N THR A 71 -4.19 10.65 -6.69
CA THR A 71 -4.10 9.36 -5.99
C THR A 71 -4.61 9.45 -4.55
N ALA A 72 -4.32 10.53 -3.83
CA ALA A 72 -4.80 10.76 -2.46
C ALA A 72 -6.34 10.88 -2.40
N VAL A 73 -6.94 11.62 -3.32
CA VAL A 73 -8.41 11.76 -3.43
C VAL A 73 -9.05 10.40 -3.72
N LEU A 74 -8.49 9.64 -4.65
CA LEU A 74 -8.99 8.29 -4.97
C LEU A 74 -8.82 7.34 -3.78
N ALA A 75 -7.65 7.33 -3.11
CA ALA A 75 -7.43 6.52 -1.92
C ALA A 75 -8.44 6.84 -0.80
N TRP A 76 -8.71 8.13 -0.59
CA TRP A 76 -9.72 8.56 0.37
C TRP A 76 -11.13 8.09 -0.03
N LEU A 77 -11.48 8.27 -1.30
CA LEU A 77 -12.80 7.91 -1.82
C LEU A 77 -13.05 6.40 -1.71
N PHE A 78 -12.12 5.58 -2.19
CA PHE A 78 -12.23 4.11 -2.11
C PHE A 78 -12.37 3.62 -0.66
N ALA A 79 -11.62 4.21 0.26
CA ALA A 79 -11.69 3.83 1.68
C ALA A 79 -12.99 4.28 2.35
N ASN A 80 -13.47 5.51 2.05
CA ASN A 80 -14.57 6.12 2.79
C ASN A 80 -15.96 5.90 2.16
N ALA A 81 -16.06 5.42 0.92
CA ALA A 81 -17.34 5.31 0.20
C ALA A 81 -18.38 4.48 0.96
N GLU A 82 -17.95 3.42 1.64
CA GLU A 82 -18.82 2.50 2.40
C GLU A 82 -18.62 2.62 3.93
N GLY A 83 -18.24 3.82 4.40
CA GLY A 83 -18.07 4.07 5.84
C GLY A 83 -16.77 3.58 6.44
N GLY A 84 -15.79 3.26 5.58
CA GLY A 84 -14.42 2.95 5.98
C GLY A 84 -13.61 4.19 6.36
N GLU A 85 -12.29 4.07 6.36
CA GLU A 85 -11.37 5.16 6.67
C GLU A 85 -10.03 5.03 5.92
N MET A 86 -9.38 6.17 5.67
CA MET A 86 -8.05 6.22 5.08
C MET A 86 -7.04 6.63 6.14
N LEU A 87 -6.02 5.81 6.37
CA LEU A 87 -4.87 6.17 7.21
C LEU A 87 -3.90 7.07 6.43
N LEU A 88 -3.26 7.99 7.14
CA LEU A 88 -2.14 8.77 6.60
C LEU A 88 -0.84 8.31 7.26
N ARG A 89 0.18 8.03 6.43
CA ARG A 89 1.53 7.66 6.89
C ARG A 89 2.57 8.49 6.17
N VAL A 90 3.58 8.97 6.89
CA VAL A 90 4.74 9.67 6.35
C VAL A 90 5.89 8.68 6.15
N GLU A 91 6.30 8.45 4.89
CA GLU A 91 7.39 7.52 4.54
C GLU A 91 8.72 8.26 4.47
N ASP A 92 9.33 8.50 5.62
CA ASP A 92 10.51 9.34 5.84
C ASP A 92 11.80 8.56 6.17
N LEU A 93 11.93 7.32 5.65
CA LEU A 93 13.12 6.47 5.87
C LEU A 93 14.39 6.98 5.16
N ASP A 94 14.26 7.70 4.04
CA ASP A 94 15.38 8.30 3.35
C ASP A 94 15.76 9.65 4.01
N GLN A 95 16.47 9.54 5.13
CA GLN A 95 16.82 10.69 5.97
C GLN A 95 17.62 11.77 5.21
N GLN A 96 18.44 11.39 4.23
CA GLN A 96 19.22 12.36 3.45
C GLN A 96 18.30 13.22 2.58
N ARG A 97 17.35 12.60 1.87
CA ARG A 97 16.39 13.33 1.04
C ARG A 97 15.39 14.12 1.85
N VAL A 98 14.98 13.61 3.00
CA VAL A 98 14.07 14.30 3.93
C VAL A 98 14.76 15.53 4.53
N ALA A 99 16.01 15.42 4.96
CA ALA A 99 16.79 16.55 5.49
C ALA A 99 17.04 17.65 4.43
N ALA A 100 17.16 17.26 3.15
CA ALA A 100 17.30 18.22 2.04
C ALA A 100 15.97 18.96 1.69
N ALA A 101 14.85 18.55 2.29
CA ALA A 101 13.53 19.10 2.01
C ALA A 101 12.77 19.48 3.31
N PRO A 102 13.26 20.42 4.10
CA PRO A 102 12.68 20.75 5.40
C PRO A 102 11.23 21.25 5.28
N GLY A 103 10.38 20.82 6.20
CA GLY A 103 8.99 21.23 6.29
C GLY A 103 8.05 20.61 5.24
N VAL A 104 8.54 19.78 4.32
CA VAL A 104 7.72 19.15 3.27
C VAL A 104 6.63 18.27 3.86
N ALA A 105 6.91 17.43 4.86
CA ALA A 105 5.89 16.58 5.48
C ALA A 105 4.71 17.41 6.01
N ARG A 106 4.98 18.56 6.65
CA ARG A 106 3.93 19.47 7.12
C ARG A 106 3.13 20.06 5.96
N ARG A 107 3.81 20.53 4.91
CA ARG A 107 3.11 21.10 3.73
C ARG A 107 2.26 20.05 3.01
N GLN A 108 2.72 18.81 2.88
CA GLN A 108 1.92 17.71 2.32
C GLN A 108 0.62 17.48 3.11
N ILE A 109 0.72 17.47 4.44
CA ILE A 109 -0.45 17.33 5.33
C ILE A 109 -1.41 18.52 5.19
N GLU A 110 -0.87 19.74 5.12
CA GLU A 110 -1.66 20.97 4.90
C GLU A 110 -2.40 20.93 3.56
N ASP A 111 -1.73 20.52 2.48
CA ASP A 111 -2.32 20.40 1.14
C ASP A 111 -3.46 19.38 1.12
N LEU A 112 -3.27 18.20 1.72
CA LEU A 112 -4.33 17.19 1.82
C LEU A 112 -5.54 17.69 2.62
N ARG A 113 -5.31 18.38 3.74
CA ARG A 113 -6.38 19.00 4.55
C ARG A 113 -7.12 20.10 3.80
N SER A 114 -6.42 20.91 3.00
CA SER A 114 -7.02 21.96 2.20
C SER A 114 -7.97 21.43 1.13
N LEU A 115 -7.74 20.22 0.63
CA LEU A 115 -8.66 19.49 -0.25
C LEU A 115 -9.83 18.83 0.51
N GLY A 116 -9.88 18.96 1.84
CA GLY A 116 -10.94 18.39 2.68
C GLY A 116 -10.76 16.89 2.97
N LEU A 117 -9.58 16.32 2.69
CA LEU A 117 -9.30 14.92 3.05
C LEU A 117 -9.10 14.79 4.57
N SER A 118 -9.60 13.70 5.12
CA SER A 118 -9.56 13.41 6.55
C SER A 118 -9.03 12.00 6.82
N TRP A 119 -8.40 11.84 7.97
CA TRP A 119 -7.85 10.56 8.45
C TRP A 119 -7.83 10.52 9.96
N PRO A 120 -7.77 9.33 10.59
CA PRO A 120 -7.54 9.17 12.02
C PRO A 120 -6.14 9.63 12.44
N GLU A 121 -6.03 10.19 13.62
CA GLU A 121 -4.75 10.47 14.28
C GLU A 121 -4.36 9.32 15.24
N PRO A 122 -3.08 9.09 15.51
CA PRO A 122 -1.92 9.86 15.04
C PRO A 122 -1.47 9.45 13.63
N VAL A 123 -0.87 10.39 12.89
CA VAL A 123 -0.16 10.10 11.63
C VAL A 123 1.14 9.36 11.96
N TRP A 124 1.32 8.16 11.40
CA TRP A 124 2.54 7.40 11.60
C TRP A 124 3.71 7.93 10.76
N ARG A 125 4.91 7.92 11.38
CA ARG A 125 6.16 8.21 10.70
C ARG A 125 7.04 6.98 10.69
N GLN A 126 7.54 6.59 9.53
CA GLN A 126 8.33 5.37 9.41
C GLN A 126 9.66 5.45 10.15
N SER A 127 10.27 6.64 10.22
CA SER A 127 11.52 6.88 10.96
C SER A 127 11.42 6.58 12.47
N GLU A 128 10.22 6.65 13.04
CA GLU A 128 9.95 6.37 14.45
C GLU A 128 9.67 4.89 14.73
N ARG A 129 9.66 4.04 13.71
CA ARG A 129 9.17 2.65 13.76
C ARG A 129 10.22 1.60 13.41
N ILE A 130 11.50 1.94 13.42
CA ILE A 130 12.60 1.05 12.99
C ILE A 130 12.61 -0.28 13.76
N GLU A 131 12.37 -0.25 15.07
CA GLU A 131 12.35 -1.46 15.91
C GLU A 131 11.17 -2.37 15.56
N VAL A 132 10.02 -1.81 15.19
CA VAL A 132 8.84 -2.57 14.73
C VAL A 132 9.19 -3.36 13.46
N TYR A 133 9.95 -2.76 12.55
CA TYR A 133 10.38 -3.44 11.32
C TYR A 133 11.42 -4.53 11.61
N ARG A 134 12.32 -4.31 12.58
CA ARG A 134 13.27 -5.35 13.03
C ARG A 134 12.56 -6.54 13.65
N GLU A 135 11.58 -6.28 14.52
CA GLU A 135 10.77 -7.34 15.12
C GLU A 135 10.00 -8.14 14.06
N ALA A 136 9.38 -7.46 13.09
CA ALA A 136 8.69 -8.14 12.00
C ALA A 136 9.65 -9.01 11.17
N ALA A 137 10.81 -8.48 10.80
CA ALA A 137 11.80 -9.20 10.01
C ALA A 137 12.41 -10.40 10.76
N SER A 138 12.49 -10.37 12.09
CA SER A 138 12.99 -11.49 12.90
C SER A 138 12.11 -12.74 12.81
N LYS A 139 10.88 -12.62 12.33
CA LYS A 139 9.94 -13.72 12.10
C LYS A 139 10.14 -14.40 10.74
N LEU A 140 11.03 -13.88 9.91
CA LEU A 140 11.28 -14.34 8.55
C LEU A 140 12.62 -15.07 8.46
N GLU A 141 12.72 -16.01 7.53
CA GLU A 141 14.02 -16.58 7.17
C GLU A 141 14.80 -15.56 6.33
N THR A 142 15.97 -15.18 6.83
CA THR A 142 16.79 -14.12 6.23
C THR A 142 18.24 -14.52 6.07
N TYR A 143 18.97 -13.82 5.21
CA TYR A 143 20.39 -13.97 5.06
C TYR A 143 21.09 -12.67 4.63
N GLU A 144 22.39 -12.64 4.82
CA GLU A 144 23.24 -11.49 4.47
C GLU A 144 23.59 -11.49 2.98
N CYS A 145 23.44 -10.35 2.37
CA CYS A 145 23.80 -10.09 0.97
C CYS A 145 24.88 -9.01 0.85
N PHE A 146 25.97 -9.32 0.19
CA PHE A 146 27.10 -8.43 -0.03
C PHE A 146 27.17 -7.88 -1.47
N CYS A 147 26.21 -8.22 -2.32
CA CYS A 147 26.18 -7.78 -3.72
C CYS A 147 25.90 -6.29 -3.86
N THR A 148 26.60 -5.64 -4.80
CA THR A 148 26.26 -4.31 -5.30
C THR A 148 25.12 -4.39 -6.31
N ARG A 149 24.47 -3.25 -6.58
CA ARG A 149 23.49 -3.14 -7.68
C ARG A 149 24.08 -3.56 -9.03
N ARG A 150 25.35 -3.20 -9.27
CA ARG A 150 26.06 -3.55 -10.50
C ARG A 150 26.28 -5.07 -10.65
N GLU A 151 26.68 -5.73 -9.56
CA GLU A 151 26.85 -7.20 -9.55
C GLU A 151 25.52 -7.92 -9.78
N ILE A 152 24.43 -7.46 -9.15
CA ILE A 152 23.09 -8.00 -9.38
C ILE A 152 22.69 -7.81 -10.85
N ALA A 153 22.90 -6.62 -11.40
CA ALA A 153 22.57 -6.31 -12.78
C ALA A 153 23.35 -7.16 -13.78
N ALA A 154 24.63 -7.44 -13.49
CA ALA A 154 25.47 -8.28 -14.35
C ALA A 154 25.08 -9.77 -14.29
N ALA A 155 24.59 -10.25 -13.14
CA ALA A 155 24.21 -11.64 -12.94
C ALA A 155 22.77 -11.96 -13.42
N SER A 156 21.89 -10.95 -13.50
CA SER A 156 20.54 -11.14 -14.02
C SER A 156 20.52 -11.05 -15.55
N GLN A 157 20.26 -12.17 -16.21
CA GLN A 157 20.20 -12.28 -17.67
C GLN A 157 18.86 -11.81 -18.28
N ALA A 158 18.05 -11.01 -17.59
CA ALA A 158 16.76 -10.57 -18.09
C ALA A 158 16.95 -9.57 -19.27
N PRO A 159 16.50 -9.90 -20.50
CA PRO A 159 16.76 -9.07 -21.68
C PRO A 159 15.91 -7.81 -21.76
N HIS A 160 14.78 -7.71 -21.06
CA HIS A 160 13.83 -6.60 -21.18
C HIS A 160 13.14 -6.30 -19.84
N GLY A 161 13.12 -5.02 -19.42
CA GLY A 161 12.42 -4.48 -18.26
C GLY A 161 13.36 -3.93 -17.17
N ASP A 162 12.85 -2.95 -16.41
CA ASP A 162 13.60 -2.29 -15.31
C ASP A 162 13.77 -3.18 -14.08
N TYR A 163 12.92 -4.20 -13.93
CA TYR A 163 12.99 -5.13 -12.81
C TYR A 163 13.97 -6.27 -13.08
N ARG A 164 15.01 -6.35 -12.25
CA ARG A 164 16.01 -7.43 -12.29
C ARG A 164 15.92 -8.25 -11.01
N PRO A 165 15.34 -9.47 -11.08
CA PRO A 165 15.25 -10.34 -9.92
C PRO A 165 16.64 -10.69 -9.39
N TYR A 166 16.75 -10.81 -8.08
CA TYR A 166 17.99 -11.17 -7.44
C TYR A 166 18.31 -12.66 -7.69
N PRO A 167 19.50 -13.02 -8.21
CA PRO A 167 19.83 -14.40 -8.59
C PRO A 167 20.18 -15.32 -7.42
N GLY A 168 20.07 -14.87 -6.16
CA GLY A 168 20.38 -15.72 -4.98
C GLY A 168 21.87 -15.89 -4.66
N THR A 169 22.78 -15.15 -5.30
CA THR A 169 24.24 -15.32 -5.20
C THR A 169 24.77 -15.46 -3.76
N CYS A 170 24.22 -14.68 -2.79
CA CYS A 170 24.68 -14.77 -1.41
C CYS A 170 23.88 -15.77 -0.55
N ALA A 171 22.82 -16.35 -1.08
CA ALA A 171 21.98 -17.30 -0.34
C ALA A 171 22.72 -18.59 0.01
N ILE A 172 23.71 -18.98 -0.82
CA ILE A 172 24.48 -20.22 -0.73
C ILE A 172 25.86 -20.05 -0.08
N LEU A 173 26.23 -18.84 0.37
CA LEU A 173 27.52 -18.60 1.01
C LEU A 173 27.65 -19.39 2.31
N THR A 174 28.81 -20.01 2.52
CA THR A 174 29.20 -20.61 3.80
C THR A 174 29.45 -19.54 4.86
N GLN A 175 29.48 -19.91 6.13
CA GLN A 175 29.77 -18.98 7.21
C GLN A 175 31.16 -18.33 7.03
N ALA A 176 32.20 -19.11 6.68
CA ALA A 176 33.54 -18.58 6.44
C ALA A 176 33.57 -17.52 5.33
N GLN A 177 32.86 -17.77 4.22
CA GLN A 177 32.75 -16.80 3.12
C GLN A 177 32.00 -15.53 3.53
N ARG A 178 30.98 -15.64 4.40
CA ARG A 178 30.29 -14.45 4.96
C ARG A 178 31.24 -13.65 5.85
N ASP A 179 31.99 -14.31 6.71
CA ASP A 179 32.91 -13.66 7.63
C ASP A 179 34.03 -12.92 6.88
N GLU A 180 34.56 -13.52 5.81
CA GLU A 180 35.50 -12.85 4.91
C GLU A 180 34.89 -11.59 4.25
N LYS A 181 33.66 -11.72 3.72
CA LYS A 181 32.99 -10.58 3.05
C LYS A 181 32.64 -9.45 4.03
N ARG A 182 32.31 -9.77 5.30
CA ARG A 182 32.04 -8.76 6.34
C ARG A 182 33.23 -7.87 6.66
N GLN A 183 34.47 -8.39 6.48
CA GLN A 183 35.69 -7.56 6.65
C GLN A 183 35.76 -6.41 5.65
N ASN A 184 35.17 -6.60 4.47
CA ASN A 184 35.25 -5.63 3.38
C ASN A 184 33.98 -4.77 3.21
N ARG A 185 32.82 -5.27 3.65
CA ARG A 185 31.53 -4.62 3.39
C ARG A 185 30.46 -5.02 4.40
N LYS A 186 29.67 -4.04 4.86
CA LYS A 186 28.44 -4.29 5.61
C LYS A 186 27.39 -4.96 4.70
N PRO A 187 26.73 -6.02 5.17
CA PRO A 187 25.70 -6.70 4.38
C PRO A 187 24.37 -5.93 4.38
N ALA A 188 23.62 -6.06 3.29
CA ALA A 188 22.18 -5.91 3.30
C ALA A 188 21.54 -7.21 3.80
N ILE A 189 20.34 -7.14 4.37
CA ILE A 189 19.58 -8.32 4.80
C ILE A 189 18.48 -8.59 3.78
N ARG A 190 18.45 -9.82 3.26
CA ARG A 190 17.40 -10.28 2.33
C ARG A 190 16.51 -11.32 2.99
N VAL A 191 15.24 -11.34 2.61
CA VAL A 191 14.35 -12.45 2.91
C VAL A 191 14.69 -13.62 1.98
N ARG A 192 14.48 -14.85 2.46
CA ARG A 192 14.52 -16.07 1.63
C ARG A 192 13.11 -16.34 1.11
N ALA A 193 12.88 -16.07 -0.17
CA ALA A 193 11.58 -16.23 -0.83
C ALA A 193 11.55 -17.47 -1.75
N GLU A 194 12.73 -18.02 -2.12
CA GLU A 194 12.87 -19.21 -2.95
C GLU A 194 12.13 -19.12 -4.29
N GLN A 195 12.09 -17.92 -4.87
CA GLN A 195 11.37 -17.63 -6.11
C GLN A 195 9.89 -18.06 -6.09
N ALA A 196 9.24 -17.91 -4.94
CA ALA A 196 7.82 -18.19 -4.80
C ALA A 196 7.00 -17.40 -5.82
N THR A 197 5.89 -17.97 -6.29
CA THR A 197 4.92 -17.26 -7.12
C THR A 197 3.75 -16.85 -6.25
N PHE A 198 3.29 -15.61 -6.40
CA PHE A 198 2.15 -15.09 -5.65
C PHE A 198 1.19 -14.32 -6.57
N THR A 199 -0.11 -14.50 -6.36
CA THR A 199 -1.16 -13.82 -7.11
C THR A 199 -1.92 -12.87 -6.19
N VAL A 200 -2.18 -11.66 -6.66
CA VAL A 200 -3.02 -10.66 -6.00
C VAL A 200 -4.19 -10.29 -6.90
N HIS A 201 -5.27 -9.85 -6.29
CA HIS A 201 -6.40 -9.29 -7.02
C HIS A 201 -6.32 -7.75 -7.03
N ASP A 202 -6.37 -7.18 -8.22
CA ASP A 202 -6.48 -5.74 -8.46
C ASP A 202 -7.82 -5.44 -9.14
N ILE A 203 -8.51 -4.38 -8.69
CA ILE A 203 -9.86 -4.06 -9.20
C ILE A 203 -9.86 -3.75 -10.70
N HIS A 204 -8.78 -3.12 -11.20
CA HIS A 204 -8.69 -2.74 -12.61
C HIS A 204 -7.86 -3.71 -13.46
N ALA A 205 -6.75 -4.21 -12.93
CA ALA A 205 -5.86 -5.11 -13.66
C ALA A 205 -6.28 -6.60 -13.57
N GLY A 206 -7.26 -6.94 -12.70
CA GLY A 206 -7.65 -8.32 -12.44
C GLY A 206 -6.60 -9.07 -11.63
N ASP A 207 -6.40 -10.35 -11.88
CA ASP A 207 -5.44 -11.16 -11.16
C ASP A 207 -4.02 -10.94 -11.71
N VAL A 208 -3.14 -10.45 -10.84
CA VAL A 208 -1.74 -10.13 -11.12
C VAL A 208 -0.85 -11.14 -10.44
N THR A 209 -0.14 -11.94 -11.21
CA THR A 209 0.79 -12.97 -10.71
C THR A 209 2.23 -12.53 -10.95
N GLY A 210 3.07 -12.65 -9.94
CA GLY A 210 4.48 -12.33 -10.05
C GLY A 210 5.37 -13.28 -9.26
N VAL A 211 6.63 -13.40 -9.71
CA VAL A 211 7.67 -14.14 -8.99
C VAL A 211 8.21 -13.25 -7.87
N VAL A 212 8.33 -13.83 -6.68
CA VAL A 212 8.90 -13.18 -5.50
C VAL A 212 10.34 -13.66 -5.34
N ASP A 213 11.27 -12.80 -5.70
CA ASP A 213 12.70 -13.03 -5.47
C ASP A 213 13.12 -12.73 -4.03
N ASP A 214 14.35 -13.08 -3.66
CA ASP A 214 14.92 -12.76 -2.37
C ASP A 214 15.22 -11.25 -2.27
N PHE A 215 14.22 -10.44 -1.98
CA PHE A 215 14.34 -8.99 -1.95
C PHE A 215 14.93 -8.47 -0.62
N VAL A 216 15.46 -7.24 -0.66
CA VAL A 216 16.09 -6.60 0.52
C VAL A 216 15.02 -6.20 1.54
N LEU A 217 15.24 -6.58 2.80
CA LEU A 217 14.48 -6.12 3.97
C LEU A 217 15.20 -4.94 4.65
N PHE A 218 16.55 -5.01 4.78
CA PHE A 218 17.36 -3.91 5.30
C PHE A 218 18.52 -3.65 4.37
N ARG A 219 18.78 -2.38 4.11
CA ARG A 219 19.96 -1.92 3.38
C ARG A 219 21.22 -2.14 4.23
N ALA A 220 22.38 -2.05 3.61
CA ALA A 220 23.67 -2.18 4.31
C ALA A 220 23.93 -1.08 5.38
N ASP A 221 23.25 0.04 5.29
CA ASP A 221 23.27 1.10 6.30
C ASP A 221 22.31 0.84 7.48
N GLY A 222 21.56 -0.26 7.44
CA GLY A 222 20.57 -0.64 8.46
C GLY A 222 19.19 -0.02 8.24
N THR A 223 18.99 0.78 7.20
CA THR A 223 17.68 1.37 6.88
C THR A 223 16.72 0.29 6.37
N PRO A 224 15.49 0.22 6.89
CA PRO A 224 14.45 -0.66 6.34
C PRO A 224 14.18 -0.36 4.87
N ALA A 225 13.99 -1.40 4.06
CA ALA A 225 13.59 -1.24 2.68
C ALA A 225 12.09 -0.97 2.56
N TYR A 226 11.70 -0.28 1.49
CA TYR A 226 10.32 0.13 1.22
C TYR A 226 9.31 -1.01 1.41
N ASN A 227 9.56 -2.18 0.79
CA ASN A 227 8.61 -3.30 0.84
C ASN A 227 8.38 -3.79 2.28
N LEU A 228 9.42 -3.85 3.12
CA LEU A 228 9.27 -4.26 4.52
C LEU A 228 8.44 -3.23 5.30
N ALA A 229 8.85 -1.96 5.24
CA ALA A 229 8.21 -0.92 6.03
C ALA A 229 6.74 -0.71 5.63
N ALA A 230 6.46 -0.66 4.31
CA ALA A 230 5.09 -0.51 3.81
C ALA A 230 4.18 -1.66 4.24
N VAL A 231 4.64 -2.91 4.09
CA VAL A 231 3.83 -4.09 4.43
C VAL A 231 3.59 -4.22 5.94
N VAL A 232 4.62 -3.96 6.76
CA VAL A 232 4.47 -4.03 8.21
C VAL A 232 3.52 -2.95 8.73
N ASP A 233 3.64 -1.74 8.22
CA ASP A 233 2.75 -0.65 8.62
C ASP A 233 1.31 -0.88 8.13
N ASP A 234 1.13 -1.33 6.88
CA ASP A 234 -0.19 -1.68 6.35
C ASP A 234 -0.82 -2.80 7.18
N GLY A 235 -0.07 -3.86 7.50
CA GLY A 235 -0.56 -4.97 8.32
C GLY A 235 -0.94 -4.57 9.74
N LEU A 236 -0.10 -3.79 10.43
CA LEU A 236 -0.36 -3.32 11.80
C LEU A 236 -1.46 -2.24 11.84
N GLY A 237 -1.64 -1.48 10.75
CA GLY A 237 -2.75 -0.54 10.59
C GLY A 237 -4.07 -1.21 10.21
N GLY A 238 -4.09 -2.52 9.97
CA GLY A 238 -5.28 -3.25 9.54
C GLY A 238 -5.72 -2.90 8.11
N VAL A 239 -4.81 -2.37 7.29
CA VAL A 239 -5.10 -2.00 5.89
C VAL A 239 -5.51 -3.23 5.10
N ASN A 240 -6.70 -3.19 4.53
CA ASN A 240 -7.27 -4.25 3.69
C ASN A 240 -7.52 -3.81 2.24
N GLN A 241 -7.24 -2.52 1.93
CA GLN A 241 -7.31 -1.98 0.58
C GLN A 241 -6.16 -1.02 0.31
N VAL A 242 -5.45 -1.22 -0.81
CA VAL A 242 -4.29 -0.44 -1.21
C VAL A 242 -4.56 0.26 -2.54
N VAL A 243 -4.81 1.57 -2.48
CA VAL A 243 -4.92 2.44 -3.67
C VAL A 243 -3.60 3.16 -3.89
N ARG A 244 -3.03 3.07 -5.11
CA ARG A 244 -1.73 3.69 -5.45
C ARG A 244 -1.51 3.77 -6.96
N GLY A 245 -0.47 4.48 -7.40
CA GLY A 245 -0.10 4.56 -8.82
C GLY A 245 0.25 3.20 -9.43
N ARG A 246 -0.14 2.99 -10.69
CA ARG A 246 0.06 1.73 -11.41
C ARG A 246 1.53 1.39 -11.69
N ASP A 247 2.45 2.33 -11.55
CA ASP A 247 3.89 2.10 -11.58
C ASP A 247 4.40 1.17 -10.47
N LEU A 248 3.57 0.89 -9.46
CA LEU A 248 3.85 -0.04 -8.38
C LEU A 248 3.14 -1.40 -8.52
N LEU A 249 2.44 -1.66 -9.63
CA LEU A 249 1.66 -2.89 -9.84
C LEU A 249 2.54 -4.14 -9.69
N ASP A 250 3.69 -4.18 -10.33
CA ASP A 250 4.62 -5.32 -10.32
C ASP A 250 5.20 -5.64 -8.94
N SER A 251 5.13 -4.70 -7.99
CA SER A 251 5.58 -4.94 -6.61
C SER A 251 4.50 -5.57 -5.72
N SER A 252 3.25 -5.62 -6.17
CA SER A 252 2.11 -6.10 -5.38
C SER A 252 2.21 -7.57 -5.00
N PRO A 253 2.57 -8.51 -5.89
CA PRO A 253 2.75 -9.91 -5.52
C PRO A 253 3.80 -10.11 -4.41
N ARG A 254 4.91 -9.37 -4.49
CA ARG A 254 5.98 -9.42 -3.48
C ARG A 254 5.50 -8.91 -2.12
N GLN A 255 4.79 -7.79 -2.09
CA GLN A 255 4.26 -7.22 -0.86
C GLN A 255 3.17 -8.09 -0.25
N ALA A 256 2.28 -8.64 -1.06
CA ALA A 256 1.24 -9.56 -0.62
C ALA A 256 1.81 -10.88 -0.07
N TRP A 257 2.83 -11.43 -0.72
CA TRP A 257 3.57 -12.58 -0.22
C TRP A 257 4.18 -12.27 1.16
N LEU A 258 4.84 -11.11 1.31
CA LEU A 258 5.42 -10.70 2.59
C LEU A 258 4.35 -10.53 3.68
N ALA A 259 3.21 -9.92 3.35
CA ALA A 259 2.07 -9.80 4.26
C ALA A 259 1.59 -11.18 4.75
N SER A 260 1.43 -12.13 3.83
CA SER A 260 1.03 -13.49 4.17
C SER A 260 2.04 -14.22 5.06
N LYS A 261 3.36 -14.04 4.82
CA LYS A 261 4.43 -14.62 5.63
C LYS A 261 4.47 -14.04 7.05
N LEU A 262 4.09 -12.79 7.21
CA LEU A 262 3.99 -12.12 8.50
C LEU A 262 2.63 -12.33 9.21
N GLY A 263 1.70 -13.07 8.58
CA GLY A 263 0.37 -13.34 9.13
C GLY A 263 -0.58 -12.14 9.07
N PHE A 264 -0.31 -11.17 8.21
CA PHE A 264 -1.20 -10.02 7.95
C PHE A 264 -2.24 -10.35 6.89
N VAL A 265 -3.31 -9.58 6.86
CA VAL A 265 -4.30 -9.63 5.79
C VAL A 265 -3.64 -9.18 4.49
N VAL A 266 -3.84 -9.95 3.42
CA VAL A 266 -3.45 -9.53 2.06
C VAL A 266 -4.51 -8.55 1.57
N PRO A 267 -4.16 -7.29 1.26
CA PRO A 267 -5.14 -6.29 0.83
C PRO A 267 -5.63 -6.56 -0.60
N THR A 268 -6.83 -6.06 -0.91
CA THR A 268 -7.26 -5.83 -2.29
C THR A 268 -6.51 -4.61 -2.84
N TYR A 269 -6.03 -4.71 -4.08
CA TYR A 269 -5.31 -3.61 -4.71
C TYR A 269 -6.20 -2.83 -5.67
N VAL A 270 -5.92 -1.55 -5.78
CA VAL A 270 -6.52 -0.62 -6.76
C VAL A 270 -5.38 0.23 -7.33
N HIS A 271 -4.84 -0.16 -8.47
CA HIS A 271 -3.87 0.66 -9.14
C HIS A 271 -4.56 1.71 -10.01
N VAL A 272 -4.05 2.93 -9.96
CA VAL A 272 -4.63 4.09 -10.66
C VAL A 272 -3.62 4.67 -11.64
N GLY A 273 -4.12 5.26 -12.74
CA GLY A 273 -3.30 5.88 -13.75
C GLY A 273 -2.44 7.03 -13.20
N LEU A 274 -1.34 7.29 -13.87
CA LEU A 274 -0.39 8.33 -13.51
C LEU A 274 -0.79 9.68 -14.12
N ALA A 275 -0.31 10.79 -13.56
CA ALA A 275 -0.30 12.07 -14.24
C ALA A 275 0.95 12.14 -15.12
N VAL A 276 0.76 12.36 -16.41
CA VAL A 276 1.81 12.36 -17.43
C VAL A 276 1.76 13.65 -18.24
N ASN A 277 2.86 14.02 -18.87
CA ASN A 277 2.90 15.12 -19.84
C ASN A 277 2.30 14.66 -21.20
N GLU A 278 2.25 15.58 -22.17
CA GLU A 278 1.70 15.31 -23.51
C GLU A 278 2.48 14.23 -24.27
N ASN A 279 3.74 13.95 -23.89
CA ASN A 279 4.56 12.90 -24.48
C ASN A 279 4.35 11.52 -23.79
N GLY A 280 3.51 11.44 -22.77
CA GLY A 280 3.30 10.24 -21.96
C GLY A 280 4.37 10.00 -20.88
N ASP A 281 5.31 10.94 -20.69
CA ASP A 281 6.30 10.86 -19.64
C ASP A 281 5.68 11.22 -18.28
N ARG A 282 6.08 10.53 -17.23
CA ARG A 282 5.68 10.87 -15.86
C ARG A 282 6.11 12.28 -15.52
N LEU A 283 5.21 13.07 -14.93
CA LEU A 283 5.50 14.43 -14.52
C LEU A 283 6.72 14.47 -13.58
N ALA A 284 7.72 15.27 -13.97
CA ALA A 284 8.91 15.51 -13.19
C ALA A 284 8.97 16.97 -12.75
N LYS A 285 9.78 17.29 -11.75
CA LYS A 285 9.99 18.67 -11.26
C LYS A 285 10.39 19.69 -12.36
N ARG A 286 11.06 19.22 -13.43
CA ARG A 286 11.47 20.03 -14.58
C ARG A 286 10.32 20.45 -15.49
N ASP A 287 9.16 19.77 -15.40
CA ASP A 287 8.03 19.99 -16.29
C ASP A 287 7.13 21.18 -15.83
N GLY A 288 7.57 21.92 -14.80
CA GLY A 288 6.85 23.05 -14.21
C GLY A 288 6.11 22.71 -12.92
N GLY A 289 5.81 23.72 -12.12
CA GLY A 289 5.23 23.60 -10.78
C GLY A 289 3.79 23.10 -10.79
N TYR A 290 3.62 21.81 -10.89
CA TYR A 290 2.30 21.17 -10.81
C TYR A 290 1.94 20.75 -9.37
N THR A 291 2.25 21.59 -8.39
CA THR A 291 1.80 21.42 -7.00
C THR A 291 0.56 22.26 -6.73
N LEU A 292 -0.20 21.92 -5.68
CA LEU A 292 -1.36 22.74 -5.30
C LEU A 292 -1.00 24.22 -5.06
N ARG A 293 0.23 24.47 -4.61
CA ARG A 293 0.73 25.82 -4.25
C ARG A 293 1.10 26.65 -5.47
N ASP A 294 1.34 26.03 -6.61
CA ASP A 294 1.69 26.69 -7.88
C ASP A 294 0.44 27.05 -8.69
N LEU A 295 -0.71 26.48 -8.32
CA LEU A 295 -1.95 26.67 -9.06
C LEU A 295 -2.61 28.00 -8.70
N LYS A 296 -3.19 28.68 -9.70
CA LYS A 296 -4.04 29.88 -9.51
C LYS A 296 -5.43 29.51 -8.98
N ALA A 297 -5.87 28.29 -9.26
CA ALA A 297 -7.16 27.77 -8.81
C ALA A 297 -7.16 27.52 -7.30
N GLY A 298 -8.25 27.82 -6.63
CA GLY A 298 -8.43 27.49 -5.22
C GLY A 298 -8.59 25.97 -4.99
N PRO A 299 -8.37 25.47 -3.74
CA PRO A 299 -8.44 24.04 -3.44
C PRO A 299 -9.74 23.35 -3.87
N ARG A 300 -10.88 24.06 -3.79
CA ARG A 300 -12.20 23.50 -4.19
C ARG A 300 -12.31 23.31 -5.70
N GLU A 301 -11.91 24.32 -6.46
CA GLU A 301 -11.92 24.26 -7.92
C GLU A 301 -10.95 23.17 -8.40
N PHE A 302 -9.78 23.09 -7.76
CA PHE A 302 -8.81 22.05 -8.08
C PHE A 302 -9.33 20.65 -7.74
N PHE A 303 -10.06 20.49 -6.62
CA PHE A 303 -10.70 19.22 -6.27
C PHE A 303 -11.68 18.76 -7.36
N ALA A 304 -12.48 19.69 -7.93
CA ALA A 304 -13.38 19.36 -9.04
C ALA A 304 -12.61 18.83 -10.27
N LYS A 305 -11.48 19.45 -10.62
CA LYS A 305 -10.61 18.98 -11.72
C LYS A 305 -10.02 17.59 -11.43
N LEU A 306 -9.65 17.30 -10.18
CA LEU A 306 -9.21 15.93 -9.79
C LEU A 306 -10.32 14.90 -9.98
N CYS A 307 -11.57 15.25 -9.67
CA CYS A 307 -12.72 14.38 -9.92
C CYS A 307 -12.89 14.10 -11.42
N GLU A 308 -12.90 15.15 -12.24
CA GLU A 308 -13.03 15.05 -13.70
C GLU A 308 -11.92 14.20 -14.32
N SER A 309 -10.67 14.34 -13.83
CA SER A 309 -9.53 13.54 -14.31
C SER A 309 -9.69 12.03 -14.09
N ALA A 310 -10.53 11.64 -13.16
CA ALA A 310 -10.86 10.26 -12.84
C ALA A 310 -12.21 9.81 -13.45
N GLY A 311 -12.83 10.63 -14.33
CA GLY A 311 -14.14 10.36 -14.90
C GLY A 311 -15.27 10.40 -13.89
N LEU A 312 -15.07 11.12 -12.77
CA LEU A 312 -16.04 11.26 -11.70
C LEU A 312 -16.79 12.61 -11.85
N PRO A 313 -18.04 12.71 -11.35
CA PRO A 313 -18.77 13.97 -11.40
C PRO A 313 -18.01 15.05 -10.64
N PRO A 314 -17.95 16.29 -11.18
CA PRO A 314 -17.27 17.39 -10.50
C PRO A 314 -17.91 17.64 -9.13
N ALA A 315 -17.07 17.86 -8.12
CA ALA A 315 -17.49 18.17 -6.76
C ALA A 315 -16.47 19.12 -6.13
N ASN A 316 -16.89 19.89 -5.12
CA ASN A 316 -16.01 20.85 -4.45
C ASN A 316 -15.40 20.31 -3.16
N THR A 317 -15.89 19.16 -2.68
CA THR A 317 -15.44 18.52 -1.45
C THR A 317 -15.55 17.00 -1.55
N PRO A 318 -14.74 16.24 -0.78
CA PRO A 318 -14.82 14.78 -0.72
C PRO A 318 -16.19 14.27 -0.28
N LYS A 319 -16.86 14.97 0.64
CA LYS A 319 -18.21 14.62 1.10
C LYS A 319 -19.23 14.76 -0.04
N GLU A 320 -19.22 15.89 -0.74
CA GLU A 320 -20.11 16.13 -1.89
C GLU A 320 -19.89 15.05 -2.97
N LEU A 321 -18.63 14.72 -3.27
CA LEU A 321 -18.30 13.66 -4.22
C LEU A 321 -18.90 12.32 -3.79
N LYS A 322 -18.68 11.93 -2.54
CA LYS A 322 -19.22 10.69 -1.98
C LYS A 322 -20.74 10.63 -2.10
N ASP A 323 -21.43 11.73 -1.76
CA ASP A 323 -22.89 11.80 -1.84
C ASP A 323 -23.40 11.68 -3.28
N ARG A 324 -22.70 12.27 -4.27
CA ARG A 324 -23.02 12.17 -5.71
C ARG A 324 -22.79 10.76 -6.27
N LEU A 325 -21.84 10.01 -5.72
CA LEU A 325 -21.48 8.67 -6.19
C LEU A 325 -22.28 7.56 -5.53
N ALA A 326 -23.11 7.88 -4.54
CA ALA A 326 -23.93 6.88 -3.84
C ALA A 326 -24.83 6.13 -4.83
N GLY A 327 -24.75 4.80 -4.83
CA GLY A 327 -25.55 3.94 -5.71
C GLY A 327 -25.07 3.85 -7.16
N THR A 328 -23.91 4.44 -7.51
CA THR A 328 -23.29 4.32 -8.84
C THR A 328 -22.13 3.34 -8.84
N ASP A 329 -21.79 2.79 -10.00
CA ASP A 329 -20.64 1.87 -10.18
C ASP A 329 -19.36 2.63 -10.61
N TRP A 330 -19.04 3.71 -9.89
CA TRP A 330 -17.91 4.60 -10.20
C TRP A 330 -16.54 3.91 -10.11
N ARG A 331 -16.44 2.82 -9.32
CA ARG A 331 -15.16 2.10 -9.11
C ARG A 331 -14.63 1.47 -10.40
N GLN A 332 -15.49 1.21 -11.36
CA GLN A 332 -15.15 0.62 -12.66
C GLN A 332 -14.84 1.67 -13.75
N SER A 333 -14.77 2.96 -13.38
CA SER A 333 -14.44 4.01 -14.34
C SER A 333 -13.06 3.76 -14.96
N GLU A 334 -12.99 3.61 -16.27
CA GLU A 334 -11.73 3.44 -17.02
C GLU A 334 -10.78 4.63 -16.82
N ALA A 335 -11.30 5.82 -16.60
CA ALA A 335 -10.51 7.03 -16.35
C ALA A 335 -9.70 6.94 -15.03
N ILE A 336 -10.09 6.09 -14.07
CA ILE A 336 -9.30 5.83 -12.87
C ILE A 336 -8.01 5.08 -13.22
N TRP A 337 -8.11 4.10 -14.11
CA TRP A 337 -6.99 3.28 -14.58
C TRP A 337 -6.10 4.00 -15.60
N ASN A 338 -6.71 4.83 -16.47
CA ASN A 338 -6.00 5.52 -17.53
C ASN A 338 -5.14 6.67 -16.99
N ASP A 339 -4.03 6.94 -17.68
CA ASP A 339 -3.18 8.08 -17.35
C ASP A 339 -3.91 9.39 -17.60
N TRP A 340 -3.65 10.34 -16.72
CA TRP A 340 -4.13 11.71 -16.85
C TRP A 340 -3.08 12.56 -17.57
N VAL A 341 -3.34 12.87 -18.83
CA VAL A 341 -2.47 13.73 -19.61
C VAL A 341 -2.66 15.20 -19.17
N ILE A 342 -1.57 15.82 -18.77
CA ILE A 342 -1.53 17.23 -18.35
C ILE A 342 -1.07 18.06 -19.53
N SER A 343 -1.96 18.90 -20.06
CA SER A 343 -1.63 19.92 -21.06
C SER A 343 -1.42 21.28 -20.38
N GLY A 344 -0.58 22.12 -20.97
CA GLY A 344 -0.23 23.43 -20.40
C GLY A 344 -1.37 24.43 -20.19
N SER A 345 -2.59 24.11 -20.68
CA SER A 345 -3.81 24.95 -20.55
C SER A 345 -4.69 24.58 -19.35
N LEU A 346 -4.30 23.62 -18.54
CA LEU A 346 -5.15 23.07 -17.46
C LEU A 346 -5.18 23.98 -16.20
N PHE A 347 -4.25 24.97 -16.11
CA PHE A 347 -4.07 25.78 -14.89
C PHE A 347 -3.83 27.27 -15.18
#